data_49acd8c58ad08e18fee2ff516861f388
#
_entry.id   49acd8c58ad08e18fee2ff516861f388
#
_cell.length_a   1.000
_cell.length_b   1.000
_cell.length_c   1.000
_cell.angle_alpha   90.00
_cell.angle_beta   90.00
_cell.angle_gamma   90.00
#
_symmetry.space_group_name_H-M   'P 1'
#
loop_
_entity.id
_entity.type
_entity.pdbx_description
1 polymer ?
#
loop_
_entity_poly.entity_id
_entity_poly.type
_entity_poly.pdbx_seq_one_letter_code
_entity_poly.pdbx_strand_id
1 'polypeptide(L)'
;MIARNRVPELMDDPSLDYESHVAALRGLARLNEASFSPASIWAEIKDDARLAAKPLRILDIATGGGDIPIALYHKAKQAGLTLEIVGSDISLDAIKYAKSNALQKKAEVQFVPLDVFEDQLPSGFDVVMTSLFTHHLDPDDVVALLAKMSCAARLKVIVNDLVRSELSYCSVWLATRLLSRSAVVHYDGPVSVNASYTAAEFLDMARRAGMLEVATSGSGPSSLVVKSFPPCRQLLVWRRGVDDHEPC
;
A
#
# COMPACT_ATOMS: atom_id res chain seq x y z
N MET A 1 19.32 15.89 -6.05
CA MET A 1 18.39 14.81 -5.62
C MET A 1 18.93 14.26 -4.31
N ILE A 2 18.10 14.15 -3.27
CA ILE A 2 18.51 13.63 -1.96
C ILE A 2 18.89 12.14 -2.15
N ALA A 3 20.06 11.73 -1.64
CA ALA A 3 20.41 10.29 -1.61
C ALA A 3 19.45 9.53 -0.69
N ARG A 4 19.13 8.27 -1.03
CA ARG A 4 18.30 7.44 -0.16
C ARG A 4 19.04 7.18 1.15
N ASN A 5 18.35 7.41 2.24
CA ASN A 5 18.87 7.16 3.59
C ASN A 5 17.77 6.49 4.42
N ARG A 6 17.94 5.19 4.67
CA ARG A 6 17.03 4.40 5.51
C ARG A 6 17.61 4.31 6.91
N VAL A 7 16.90 4.88 7.85
CA VAL A 7 17.16 4.70 9.29
C VAL A 7 15.92 4.09 9.94
N PRO A 8 16.06 3.37 11.05
CA PRO A 8 14.92 2.78 11.75
C PRO A 8 13.86 3.83 12.11
N GLU A 9 12.61 3.50 11.90
CA GLU A 9 11.47 4.30 12.36
C GLU A 9 11.12 3.92 13.80
N LEU A 10 10.63 4.89 14.57
CA LEU A 10 10.21 4.65 15.95
C LEU A 10 9.00 3.72 16.02
N MET A 11 8.17 3.72 14.98
CA MET A 11 6.98 2.88 14.90
C MET A 11 7.31 1.39 14.73
N ASP A 12 8.50 1.07 14.22
CA ASP A 12 8.99 -0.30 14.03
C ASP A 12 9.67 -0.86 15.29
N ASP A 13 9.88 -0.04 16.34
CA ASP A 13 10.49 -0.49 17.57
C ASP A 13 9.54 -1.41 18.35
N PRO A 14 9.90 -2.68 18.59
CA PRO A 14 9.07 -3.61 19.36
C PRO A 14 8.84 -3.17 20.81
N SER A 15 9.66 -2.25 21.33
CA SER A 15 9.53 -1.70 22.69
C SER A 15 8.56 -0.52 22.77
N LEU A 16 8.05 -0.03 21.62
CA LEU A 16 7.08 1.07 21.60
C LEU A 16 5.79 0.63 22.30
N ASP A 17 5.35 1.41 23.28
CA ASP A 17 4.12 1.10 23.99
C ASP A 17 2.89 1.16 23.06
N TYR A 18 1.88 0.34 23.40
CA TYR A 18 0.68 0.18 22.57
C TYR A 18 -0.08 1.50 22.35
N GLU A 19 -0.14 2.40 23.34
CA GLU A 19 -0.88 3.66 23.23
C GLU A 19 -0.17 4.60 22.23
N SER A 20 1.15 4.69 22.32
CA SER A 20 1.98 5.46 21.37
C SER A 20 1.87 4.90 19.95
N HIS A 21 1.90 3.56 19.80
CA HIS A 21 1.70 2.89 18.50
C HIS A 21 0.32 3.21 17.92
N VAL A 22 -0.76 3.08 18.71
CA VAL A 22 -2.12 3.43 18.27
C VAL A 22 -2.26 4.92 17.94
N ALA A 23 -1.60 5.79 18.69
CA ALA A 23 -1.59 7.23 18.39
C ALA A 23 -0.90 7.53 17.05
N ALA A 24 0.19 6.80 16.73
CA ALA A 24 0.86 6.88 15.44
C ALA A 24 -0.03 6.38 14.30
N LEU A 25 -0.65 5.20 14.42
CA LEU A 25 -1.60 4.67 13.44
C LEU A 25 -2.74 5.65 13.14
N ARG A 26 -3.30 6.29 14.16
CA ARG A 26 -4.32 7.34 13.99
C ARG A 26 -3.78 8.58 13.29
N GLY A 27 -2.52 8.95 13.52
CA GLY A 27 -1.85 10.04 12.84
C GLY A 27 -1.66 9.74 11.36
N LEU A 28 -1.16 8.54 11.03
CA LEU A 28 -0.99 8.05 9.67
C LEU A 28 -2.31 8.01 8.90
N ALA A 29 -3.40 7.54 9.52
CA ALA A 29 -4.72 7.52 8.89
C ALA A 29 -5.18 8.92 8.43
N ARG A 30 -4.94 9.97 9.25
CA ARG A 30 -5.24 11.36 8.85
C ARG A 30 -4.35 11.85 7.71
N LEU A 31 -3.07 11.50 7.72
CA LEU A 31 -2.13 11.83 6.65
C LEU A 31 -2.50 11.12 5.35
N ASN A 32 -2.92 9.85 5.41
CA ASN A 32 -3.37 9.08 4.26
C ASN A 32 -4.63 9.68 3.62
N GLU A 33 -5.59 10.10 4.44
CA GLU A 33 -6.80 10.79 3.94
C GLU A 33 -6.45 12.15 3.33
N ALA A 34 -5.63 12.95 4.00
CA ALA A 34 -5.21 14.28 3.52
C ALA A 34 -4.35 14.22 2.25
N SER A 35 -3.61 13.12 2.03
CA SER A 35 -2.83 12.88 0.81
C SER A 35 -3.61 12.17 -0.29
N PHE A 36 -4.94 11.99 -0.13
CA PHE A 36 -5.82 11.33 -1.07
C PHE A 36 -5.43 9.87 -1.42
N SER A 37 -4.65 9.18 -0.57
CA SER A 37 -4.21 7.81 -0.81
C SER A 37 -5.35 6.84 -1.08
N PRO A 38 -6.44 6.79 -0.25
CA PRO A 38 -7.58 5.92 -0.54
C PRO A 38 -8.30 6.28 -1.84
N ALA A 39 -8.35 7.57 -2.20
CA ALA A 39 -9.02 8.01 -3.43
C ALA A 39 -8.22 7.63 -4.68
N SER A 40 -6.89 7.74 -4.61
CA SER A 40 -5.99 7.36 -5.70
C SER A 40 -6.04 5.86 -5.97
N ILE A 41 -6.02 5.02 -4.91
CA ILE A 41 -6.16 3.56 -5.04
C ILE A 41 -7.55 3.21 -5.58
N TRP A 42 -8.61 3.83 -5.05
CA TRP A 42 -9.96 3.62 -5.53
C TRP A 42 -10.13 3.93 -7.02
N ALA A 43 -9.49 4.99 -7.51
CA ALA A 43 -9.51 5.34 -8.94
C ALA A 43 -8.94 4.24 -9.84
N GLU A 44 -7.98 3.43 -9.33
CA GLU A 44 -7.37 2.33 -10.08
C GLU A 44 -8.20 1.05 -10.08
N ILE A 45 -9.09 0.84 -9.10
CA ILE A 45 -9.83 -0.43 -8.94
C ILE A 45 -11.33 -0.32 -9.21
N LYS A 46 -11.90 0.90 -9.22
CA LYS A 46 -13.36 1.10 -9.32
C LYS A 46 -13.98 0.51 -10.59
N ASP A 47 -13.27 0.58 -11.71
CA ASP A 47 -13.79 0.07 -12.97
C ASP A 47 -13.68 -1.46 -13.04
N ASP A 48 -12.62 -2.04 -12.46
CA ASP A 48 -12.52 -3.50 -12.30
C ASP A 48 -13.65 -4.01 -11.40
N ALA A 49 -13.96 -3.31 -10.30
CA ALA A 49 -15.06 -3.65 -9.41
C ALA A 49 -16.44 -3.52 -10.08
N ARG A 50 -16.62 -2.59 -11.01
CA ARG A 50 -17.86 -2.45 -11.79
C ARG A 50 -18.07 -3.54 -12.82
N LEU A 51 -16.98 -4.00 -13.44
CA LEU A 51 -17.00 -5.01 -14.49
C LEU A 51 -16.99 -6.44 -13.94
N ALA A 52 -16.62 -6.61 -12.68
CA ALA A 52 -16.54 -7.92 -12.05
C ALA A 52 -17.93 -8.54 -11.87
N ALA A 53 -18.09 -9.80 -12.26
CA ALA A 53 -19.30 -10.58 -12.03
C ALA A 53 -19.49 -11.02 -10.56
N LYS A 54 -18.45 -10.91 -9.75
CA LYS A 54 -18.38 -11.22 -8.31
C LYS A 54 -17.69 -10.08 -7.58
N PRO A 55 -17.83 -9.97 -6.25
CA PRO A 55 -17.06 -9.01 -5.48
C PRO A 55 -15.57 -9.06 -5.78
N LEU A 56 -14.95 -7.92 -6.08
CA LEU A 56 -13.51 -7.83 -6.31
C LEU A 56 -12.76 -8.15 -5.01
N ARG A 57 -11.85 -9.12 -5.06
CA ARG A 57 -11.08 -9.57 -3.90
C ARG A 57 -9.75 -8.84 -3.81
N ILE A 58 -9.48 -8.22 -2.67
CA ILE A 58 -8.31 -7.37 -2.44
C ILE A 58 -7.53 -7.88 -1.24
N LEU A 59 -6.21 -8.06 -1.41
CA LEU A 59 -5.26 -8.26 -0.31
C LEU A 59 -4.46 -6.98 -0.11
N ASP A 60 -4.49 -6.43 1.10
CA ASP A 60 -3.67 -5.30 1.53
C ASP A 60 -2.56 -5.78 2.46
N ILE A 61 -1.31 -5.70 2.00
CA ILE A 61 -0.11 -6.16 2.72
C ILE A 61 0.45 -5.02 3.54
N ALA A 62 0.88 -5.31 4.76
CA ALA A 62 1.35 -4.33 5.76
C ALA A 62 0.29 -3.24 5.98
N THR A 63 -0.92 -3.68 6.31
CA THR A 63 -2.12 -2.84 6.40
C THR A 63 -2.11 -1.85 7.57
N GLY A 64 -1.23 -2.02 8.53
CA GLY A 64 -1.14 -1.20 9.74
C GLY A 64 -2.49 -1.11 10.47
N GLY A 65 -2.98 0.11 10.64
CA GLY A 65 -4.28 0.38 11.30
C GLY A 65 -5.53 0.09 10.46
N GLY A 66 -5.38 -0.43 9.25
CA GLY A 66 -6.50 -0.79 8.36
C GLY A 66 -7.24 0.40 7.76
N ASP A 67 -6.69 1.60 7.80
CA ASP A 67 -7.36 2.82 7.35
C ASP A 67 -7.62 2.82 5.84
N ILE A 68 -6.68 2.34 5.02
CA ILE A 68 -6.84 2.23 3.57
C ILE A 68 -7.94 1.23 3.20
N PRO A 69 -7.91 -0.06 3.62
CA PRO A 69 -8.95 -1.02 3.28
C PRO A 69 -10.33 -0.62 3.80
N ILE A 70 -10.42 -0.03 4.99
CA ILE A 70 -11.68 0.49 5.53
C ILE A 70 -12.22 1.63 4.66
N ALA A 71 -11.37 2.55 4.20
CA ALA A 71 -11.78 3.64 3.32
C ALA A 71 -12.23 3.11 1.95
N LEU A 72 -11.54 2.11 1.38
CA LEU A 72 -11.93 1.47 0.13
C LEU A 72 -13.29 0.76 0.24
N TYR A 73 -13.54 0.06 1.35
CA TYR A 73 -14.85 -0.54 1.64
C TYR A 73 -15.97 0.50 1.58
N HIS A 74 -15.79 1.65 2.25
CA HIS A 74 -16.80 2.70 2.24
C HIS A 74 -16.98 3.36 0.87
N LYS A 75 -15.90 3.56 0.12
CA LYS A 75 -15.97 4.09 -1.26
C LYS A 75 -16.73 3.15 -2.18
N ALA A 76 -16.50 1.84 -2.07
CA ALA A 76 -17.25 0.84 -2.83
C ALA A 76 -18.74 0.86 -2.47
N LYS A 77 -19.06 0.85 -1.19
CA LYS A 77 -20.44 0.90 -0.69
C LYS A 77 -21.18 2.15 -1.15
N GLN A 78 -20.51 3.32 -1.15
CA GLN A 78 -21.07 4.57 -1.68
C GLN A 78 -21.32 4.49 -3.20
N ALA A 79 -20.51 3.72 -3.93
CA ALA A 79 -20.70 3.50 -5.37
C ALA A 79 -21.67 2.36 -5.70
N GLY A 80 -22.31 1.73 -4.70
CA GLY A 80 -23.18 0.57 -4.90
C GLY A 80 -22.45 -0.71 -5.31
N LEU A 81 -21.13 -0.79 -5.00
CA LEU A 81 -20.27 -1.92 -5.33
C LEU A 81 -19.85 -2.69 -4.07
N THR A 82 -19.51 -3.95 -4.25
CA THR A 82 -19.04 -4.81 -3.16
C THR A 82 -17.57 -5.19 -3.38
N LEU A 83 -16.78 -5.12 -2.30
CA LEU A 83 -15.41 -5.60 -2.25
C LEU A 83 -15.28 -6.64 -1.14
N GLU A 84 -14.45 -7.65 -1.37
CA GLU A 84 -13.97 -8.57 -0.32
C GLU A 84 -12.52 -8.18 -0.01
N ILE A 85 -12.27 -7.60 1.17
CA ILE A 85 -10.97 -7.06 1.51
C ILE A 85 -10.39 -7.82 2.70
N VAL A 86 -9.14 -8.26 2.54
CA VAL A 86 -8.29 -8.80 3.60
C VAL A 86 -7.09 -7.89 3.78
N GLY A 87 -6.92 -7.34 4.96
CA GLY A 87 -5.70 -6.65 5.38
C GLY A 87 -4.80 -7.62 6.13
N SER A 88 -3.50 -7.56 5.89
CA SER A 88 -2.51 -8.37 6.59
C SER A 88 -1.37 -7.52 7.14
N ASP A 89 -0.85 -7.91 8.29
CA ASP A 89 0.28 -7.25 8.94
C ASP A 89 1.04 -8.24 9.81
N ILE A 90 2.33 -8.04 9.99
CA ILE A 90 3.15 -8.86 10.90
C ILE A 90 2.87 -8.50 12.37
N SER A 91 2.52 -7.24 12.64
CA SER A 91 2.24 -6.74 13.98
C SER A 91 0.87 -7.18 14.49
N LEU A 92 0.85 -7.99 15.54
CA LEU A 92 -0.40 -8.41 16.21
C LEU A 92 -1.15 -7.22 16.82
N ASP A 93 -0.44 -6.19 17.27
CA ASP A 93 -1.04 -4.97 17.82
C ASP A 93 -1.68 -4.11 16.73
N ALA A 94 -1.06 -4.00 15.56
CA ALA A 94 -1.66 -3.37 14.39
C ALA A 94 -2.95 -4.10 13.97
N ILE A 95 -2.92 -5.43 13.87
CA ILE A 95 -4.09 -6.27 13.55
C ILE A 95 -5.20 -6.11 14.59
N LYS A 96 -4.87 -6.10 15.88
CA LYS A 96 -5.84 -5.86 16.95
C LYS A 96 -6.51 -4.49 16.82
N TYR A 97 -5.70 -3.46 16.56
CA TYR A 97 -6.21 -2.11 16.34
C TYR A 97 -7.06 -2.03 15.08
N ALA A 98 -6.60 -2.59 13.94
CA ALA A 98 -7.33 -2.59 12.67
C ALA A 98 -8.72 -3.25 12.80
N LYS A 99 -8.83 -4.38 13.50
CA LYS A 99 -10.11 -5.05 13.80
C LYS A 99 -11.06 -4.13 14.60
N SER A 100 -10.54 -3.47 15.64
CA SER A 100 -11.33 -2.51 16.43
C SER A 100 -11.76 -1.30 15.61
N ASN A 101 -10.86 -0.77 14.76
CA ASN A 101 -11.11 0.36 13.88
C ASN A 101 -12.21 0.03 12.85
N ALA A 102 -12.15 -1.15 12.22
CA ALA A 102 -13.17 -1.61 11.28
C ALA A 102 -14.55 -1.76 11.95
N LEU A 103 -14.58 -2.35 13.15
CA LEU A 103 -15.83 -2.47 13.91
C LEU A 103 -16.43 -1.09 14.24
N GLN A 104 -15.64 -0.15 14.72
CA GLN A 104 -16.07 1.21 15.03
C GLN A 104 -16.59 1.94 13.79
N LYS A 105 -15.96 1.73 12.64
CA LYS A 105 -16.34 2.33 11.36
C LYS A 105 -17.38 1.52 10.58
N LYS A 106 -17.86 0.41 11.14
CA LYS A 106 -18.85 -0.49 10.50
C LYS A 106 -18.41 -0.93 9.10
N ALA A 107 -17.13 -1.28 8.96
CA ALA A 107 -16.56 -1.79 7.73
C ALA A 107 -16.35 -3.32 7.83
N GLU A 108 -16.80 -4.04 6.82
CA GLU A 108 -16.66 -5.49 6.72
C GLU A 108 -15.32 -5.82 6.02
N VAL A 109 -14.23 -5.68 6.77
CA VAL A 109 -12.86 -5.98 6.34
C VAL A 109 -12.29 -7.03 7.28
N GLN A 110 -11.66 -8.06 6.71
CA GLN A 110 -10.95 -9.08 7.48
C GLN A 110 -9.50 -8.65 7.72
N PHE A 111 -8.96 -9.00 8.90
CA PHE A 111 -7.56 -8.73 9.23
C PHE A 111 -6.89 -9.98 9.78
N VAL A 112 -5.73 -10.32 9.23
CA VAL A 112 -4.98 -11.54 9.56
C VAL A 112 -3.50 -11.21 9.80
N PRO A 113 -2.83 -11.89 10.75
CA PRO A 113 -1.39 -11.81 10.86
C PRO A 113 -0.74 -12.53 9.67
N LEU A 114 0.31 -11.92 9.09
CA LEU A 114 1.05 -12.50 7.98
C LEU A 114 2.42 -11.83 7.87
N ASP A 115 3.48 -12.63 7.84
CA ASP A 115 4.81 -12.18 7.46
C ASP A 115 4.99 -12.36 5.95
N VAL A 116 5.08 -11.26 5.21
CA VAL A 116 5.16 -11.29 3.75
C VAL A 116 6.43 -11.94 3.22
N PHE A 117 7.49 -12.03 4.03
CA PHE A 117 8.76 -12.63 3.63
C PHE A 117 8.82 -14.12 3.95
N GLU A 118 8.32 -14.54 5.10
CA GLU A 118 8.36 -15.93 5.57
C GLU A 118 7.15 -16.75 5.05
N ASP A 119 5.97 -16.14 5.00
CA ASP A 119 4.74 -16.82 4.61
C ASP A 119 4.54 -16.82 3.08
N GLN A 120 3.76 -17.80 2.61
CA GLN A 120 3.19 -17.75 1.27
C GLN A 120 2.01 -16.79 1.23
N LEU A 121 1.99 -15.89 0.26
CA LEU A 121 0.82 -15.03 0.07
C LEU A 121 -0.39 -15.89 -0.33
N PRO A 122 -1.55 -15.65 0.29
CA PRO A 122 -2.76 -16.38 -0.07
C PRO A 122 -3.17 -16.06 -1.52
N SER A 123 -3.58 -17.09 -2.25
CA SER A 123 -3.99 -16.98 -3.65
C SER A 123 -5.45 -16.55 -3.82
N GLY A 124 -5.82 -16.23 -5.06
CA GLY A 124 -7.21 -15.96 -5.44
C GLY A 124 -7.67 -14.53 -5.19
N PHE A 125 -6.75 -13.59 -4.99
CA PHE A 125 -7.04 -12.16 -4.97
C PHE A 125 -6.93 -11.56 -6.37
N ASP A 126 -7.86 -10.68 -6.69
CA ASP A 126 -7.84 -9.96 -7.96
C ASP A 126 -6.83 -8.82 -7.91
N VAL A 127 -6.75 -8.13 -6.78
CA VAL A 127 -5.81 -7.05 -6.52
C VAL A 127 -4.99 -7.38 -5.29
N VAL A 128 -3.67 -7.24 -5.40
CA VAL A 128 -2.75 -7.26 -4.25
C VAL A 128 -2.11 -5.89 -4.13
N MET A 129 -2.23 -5.29 -2.97
CA MET A 129 -1.74 -3.92 -2.76
C MET A 129 -0.94 -3.79 -1.47
N THR A 130 -0.18 -2.71 -1.38
CA THR A 130 0.45 -2.25 -0.14
C THR A 130 0.54 -0.73 -0.12
N SER A 131 0.54 -0.15 1.06
CA SER A 131 0.63 1.30 1.24
C SER A 131 1.61 1.67 2.34
N LEU A 132 2.55 2.58 2.03
CA LEU A 132 3.54 3.07 3.00
C LEU A 132 4.37 1.95 3.66
N PHE A 133 4.85 1.03 2.86
CA PHE A 133 5.61 -0.11 3.36
C PHE A 133 6.96 -0.28 2.66
N THR A 134 7.02 -0.02 1.34
CA THR A 134 8.22 -0.36 0.57
C THR A 134 9.44 0.47 0.97
N HIS A 135 9.25 1.65 1.56
CA HIS A 135 10.37 2.47 2.04
C HIS A 135 11.09 1.86 3.27
N HIS A 136 10.47 0.92 4.00
CA HIS A 136 11.13 0.15 5.06
C HIS A 136 12.07 -0.94 4.53
N LEU A 137 12.02 -1.26 3.23
CA LEU A 137 12.71 -2.39 2.63
C LEU A 137 13.95 -1.95 1.85
N ASP A 138 14.95 -2.83 1.74
CA ASP A 138 16.05 -2.64 0.82
C ASP A 138 15.63 -2.97 -0.63
N PRO A 139 16.35 -2.50 -1.66
CA PRO A 139 15.90 -2.65 -3.06
C PRO A 139 15.65 -4.09 -3.48
N ASP A 140 16.45 -5.05 -3.02
CA ASP A 140 16.28 -6.46 -3.37
C ASP A 140 15.07 -7.08 -2.68
N ASP A 141 14.76 -6.66 -1.45
CA ASP A 141 13.54 -7.05 -0.73
C ASP A 141 12.29 -6.48 -1.41
N VAL A 142 12.35 -5.24 -1.93
CA VAL A 142 11.25 -4.68 -2.73
C VAL A 142 11.04 -5.50 -4.00
N VAL A 143 12.10 -5.91 -4.69
CA VAL A 143 12.00 -6.79 -5.86
C VAL A 143 11.34 -8.12 -5.49
N ALA A 144 11.77 -8.75 -4.40
CA ALA A 144 11.19 -10.01 -3.91
C ALA A 144 9.71 -9.83 -3.52
N LEU A 145 9.36 -8.74 -2.82
CA LEU A 145 7.98 -8.41 -2.48
C LEU A 145 7.12 -8.25 -3.74
N LEU A 146 7.57 -7.46 -4.70
CA LEU A 146 6.84 -7.22 -5.95
C LEU A 146 6.64 -8.50 -6.75
N ALA A 147 7.63 -9.40 -6.78
CA ALA A 147 7.51 -10.71 -7.40
C ALA A 147 6.44 -11.57 -6.68
N LYS A 148 6.47 -11.66 -5.34
CA LYS A 148 5.43 -12.36 -4.56
C LYS A 148 4.03 -11.76 -4.82
N MET A 149 3.91 -10.43 -4.83
CA MET A 149 2.64 -9.74 -5.10
C MET A 149 2.12 -10.04 -6.51
N SER A 150 3.01 -10.02 -7.52
CA SER A 150 2.61 -10.33 -8.90
C SER A 150 2.11 -11.76 -9.03
N CYS A 151 2.72 -12.73 -8.36
CA CYS A 151 2.27 -14.11 -8.35
C CYS A 151 0.89 -14.28 -7.68
N ALA A 152 0.65 -13.57 -6.59
CA ALA A 152 -0.61 -13.67 -5.83
C ALA A 152 -1.79 -12.91 -6.50
N ALA A 153 -1.51 -11.88 -7.32
CA ALA A 153 -2.52 -11.05 -7.96
C ALA A 153 -3.02 -11.66 -9.27
N ARG A 154 -4.33 -11.74 -9.46
CA ARG A 154 -4.94 -12.18 -10.72
C ARG A 154 -5.03 -11.08 -11.76
N LEU A 155 -5.27 -9.84 -11.34
CA LEU A 155 -5.49 -8.72 -12.24
C LEU A 155 -4.47 -7.61 -12.07
N LYS A 156 -4.14 -7.24 -10.82
CA LYS A 156 -3.43 -5.99 -10.57
C LYS A 156 -2.60 -6.01 -9.29
N VAL A 157 -1.42 -5.40 -9.36
CA VAL A 157 -0.61 -5.02 -8.19
C VAL A 157 -0.62 -3.50 -8.08
N ILE A 158 -0.81 -3.00 -6.85
CA ILE A 158 -0.78 -1.57 -6.54
C ILE A 158 0.15 -1.33 -5.36
N VAL A 159 1.13 -0.44 -5.54
CA VAL A 159 1.97 0.05 -4.45
C VAL A 159 1.80 1.55 -4.33
N ASN A 160 1.29 2.02 -3.19
CA ASN A 160 1.16 3.42 -2.87
C ASN A 160 2.21 3.80 -1.82
N ASP A 161 3.15 4.67 -2.18
CA ASP A 161 4.19 5.06 -1.23
C ASP A 161 4.58 6.55 -1.38
N LEU A 162 5.45 7.00 -0.50
CA LEU A 162 6.07 8.32 -0.58
C LEU A 162 7.03 8.38 -1.77
N VAL A 163 7.23 9.57 -2.31
CA VAL A 163 8.27 9.82 -3.31
C VAL A 163 9.41 10.62 -2.68
N ARG A 164 10.65 10.16 -2.84
CA ARG A 164 11.83 10.86 -2.34
C ARG A 164 12.07 12.15 -3.12
N SER A 165 11.79 13.29 -2.51
CA SER A 165 12.08 14.62 -3.02
C SER A 165 12.12 15.66 -1.90
N GLU A 166 12.74 16.81 -2.14
CA GLU A 166 12.76 17.92 -1.18
C GLU A 166 11.36 18.46 -0.92
N LEU A 167 10.53 18.55 -1.96
CA LEU A 167 9.14 18.98 -1.83
C LEU A 167 8.35 18.02 -0.94
N SER A 168 8.52 16.71 -1.13
CA SER A 168 7.89 15.68 -0.28
C SER A 168 8.34 15.82 1.16
N TYR A 169 9.64 16.00 1.39
CA TYR A 169 10.20 16.16 2.72
C TYR A 169 9.57 17.35 3.46
N CYS A 170 9.58 18.52 2.86
CA CYS A 170 8.99 19.73 3.46
C CYS A 170 7.48 19.57 3.69
N SER A 171 6.78 18.96 2.73
CA SER A 171 5.33 18.76 2.81
C SER A 171 4.95 17.78 3.92
N VAL A 172 5.65 16.66 4.02
CA VAL A 172 5.41 15.65 5.06
C VAL A 172 5.82 16.18 6.42
N TRP A 173 6.96 16.89 6.52
CA TRP A 173 7.37 17.55 7.76
C TRP A 173 6.30 18.50 8.30
N LEU A 174 5.70 19.31 7.44
CA LEU A 174 4.62 20.24 7.82
C LEU A 174 3.33 19.47 8.15
N ALA A 175 2.93 18.54 7.28
CA ALA A 175 1.68 17.80 7.43
C ALA A 175 1.66 16.98 8.72
N THR A 176 2.77 16.32 9.08
CA THR A 176 2.85 15.53 10.33
C THR A 176 2.57 16.39 11.56
N ARG A 177 3.04 17.64 11.59
CA ARG A 177 2.84 18.56 12.71
C ARG A 177 1.45 19.16 12.76
N LEU A 178 0.81 19.36 11.61
CA LEU A 178 -0.54 19.90 11.53
C LEU A 178 -1.62 18.83 11.78
N LEU A 179 -1.41 17.61 11.32
CA LEU A 179 -2.43 16.55 11.29
C LEU A 179 -2.24 15.47 12.37
N SER A 180 -1.09 15.45 13.04
CA SER A 180 -0.81 14.50 14.11
C SER A 180 -0.30 15.21 15.37
N ARG A 181 -0.61 14.64 16.53
CA ARG A 181 -0.01 15.01 17.82
C ARG A 181 1.01 13.97 18.31
N SER A 182 1.23 12.91 17.53
CA SER A 182 2.17 11.84 17.87
C SER A 182 3.60 12.28 17.59
N ALA A 183 4.46 12.22 18.59
CA ALA A 183 5.89 12.46 18.45
C ALA A 183 6.54 11.44 17.50
N VAL A 184 6.04 10.19 17.52
CA VAL A 184 6.43 9.12 16.59
C VAL A 184 6.21 9.56 15.14
N VAL A 185 5.01 10.00 14.79
CA VAL A 185 4.68 10.46 13.42
C VAL A 185 5.49 11.69 13.01
N HIS A 186 5.81 12.58 13.97
CA HIS A 186 6.63 13.78 13.70
C HIS A 186 8.07 13.39 13.34
N TYR A 187 8.61 12.34 13.93
CA TYR A 187 9.94 11.82 13.63
C TYR A 187 9.91 10.96 12.36
N ASP A 188 9.03 9.97 12.30
CA ASP A 188 9.01 8.97 11.26
C ASP A 188 8.66 9.56 9.88
N GLY A 189 7.73 10.51 9.81
CA GLY A 189 7.30 11.06 8.52
C GLY A 189 8.44 11.58 7.64
N PRO A 190 9.31 12.50 8.10
CA PRO A 190 10.50 12.93 7.35
C PRO A 190 11.51 11.79 7.09
N VAL A 191 11.67 10.86 8.02
CA VAL A 191 12.55 9.69 7.89
C VAL A 191 12.05 8.80 6.75
N SER A 192 10.75 8.49 6.70
CA SER A 192 10.12 7.72 5.64
C SER A 192 10.32 8.33 4.26
N VAL A 193 10.25 9.68 4.13
CA VAL A 193 10.55 10.34 2.85
C VAL A 193 11.99 10.11 2.40
N ASN A 194 12.95 10.21 3.33
CA ASN A 194 14.37 9.97 3.01
C ASN A 194 14.65 8.50 2.65
N ALA A 195 13.89 7.57 3.22
CA ALA A 195 13.95 6.14 2.94
C ALA A 195 13.20 5.74 1.67
N SER A 196 12.29 6.57 1.16
CA SER A 196 11.45 6.28 0.00
C SER A 196 12.23 6.21 -1.30
N TYR A 197 11.62 5.66 -2.32
CA TYR A 197 12.16 5.53 -3.66
C TYR A 197 11.67 6.65 -4.58
N THR A 198 12.43 6.93 -5.63
CA THR A 198 11.96 7.74 -6.76
C THR A 198 11.14 6.89 -7.72
N ALA A 199 10.35 7.52 -8.59
CA ALA A 199 9.55 6.80 -9.59
C ALA A 199 10.43 5.96 -10.54
N ALA A 200 11.64 6.43 -10.87
CA ALA A 200 12.58 5.68 -11.71
C ALA A 200 13.12 4.42 -11.02
N GLU A 201 13.47 4.52 -9.73
CA GLU A 201 13.91 3.39 -8.93
C GLU A 201 12.78 2.36 -8.77
N PHE A 202 11.55 2.82 -8.52
CA PHE A 202 10.38 1.93 -8.46
C PHE A 202 10.14 1.17 -9.75
N LEU A 203 10.24 1.87 -10.89
CA LEU A 203 10.04 1.27 -12.20
C LEU A 203 11.12 0.21 -12.50
N ASP A 204 12.37 0.48 -12.14
CA ASP A 204 13.48 -0.46 -12.28
C ASP A 204 13.23 -1.73 -11.43
N MET A 205 12.90 -1.56 -10.16
CA MET A 205 12.62 -2.69 -9.26
C MET A 205 11.43 -3.53 -9.73
N ALA A 206 10.37 -2.91 -10.24
CA ALA A 206 9.22 -3.62 -10.77
C ALA A 206 9.58 -4.45 -12.02
N ARG A 207 10.42 -3.91 -12.91
CA ARG A 207 10.93 -4.65 -14.06
C ARG A 207 11.82 -5.83 -13.65
N ARG A 208 12.69 -5.65 -12.66
CA ARG A 208 13.51 -6.72 -12.07
C ARG A 208 12.65 -7.80 -11.41
N ALA A 209 11.49 -7.45 -10.87
CA ALA A 209 10.50 -8.38 -10.31
C ALA A 209 9.67 -9.12 -11.39
N GLY A 210 9.95 -8.91 -12.67
CA GLY A 210 9.21 -9.55 -13.77
C GLY A 210 7.90 -8.86 -14.15
N MET A 211 7.60 -7.69 -13.60
CA MET A 211 6.44 -6.88 -13.99
C MET A 211 6.73 -6.16 -15.32
N LEU A 212 6.59 -6.87 -16.40
CA LEU A 212 6.91 -6.35 -17.74
C LEU A 212 5.67 -5.79 -18.43
N GLU A 213 5.90 -4.82 -19.32
CA GLU A 213 4.93 -4.38 -20.32
C GLU A 213 5.04 -5.33 -21.51
N VAL A 214 4.04 -6.18 -21.72
CA VAL A 214 4.00 -7.09 -22.87
C VAL A 214 2.90 -6.63 -23.81
N ALA A 215 3.27 -6.23 -25.01
CA ALA A 215 2.30 -5.98 -26.10
C ALA A 215 1.86 -7.32 -26.66
N THR A 216 0.67 -7.78 -26.31
CA THR A 216 0.08 -8.99 -26.90
C THR A 216 -0.86 -8.63 -28.03
N SER A 217 -0.85 -9.44 -29.08
CA SER A 217 -1.63 -9.20 -30.31
C SER A 217 -3.11 -9.61 -30.22
N GLY A 218 -3.66 -9.86 -29.05
CA GLY A 218 -5.02 -10.43 -28.96
C GLY A 218 -5.90 -9.96 -27.81
N SER A 219 -5.37 -9.77 -26.63
CA SER A 219 -6.14 -9.42 -25.44
C SER A 219 -5.29 -8.52 -24.58
N GLY A 220 -5.80 -7.42 -24.10
CA GLY A 220 -5.14 -6.29 -23.45
C GLY A 220 -3.74 -6.54 -22.87
N PRO A 221 -2.74 -5.73 -23.24
CA PRO A 221 -1.35 -5.91 -22.81
C PRO A 221 -1.19 -5.77 -21.32
N SER A 222 -0.19 -6.46 -20.72
CA SER A 222 0.25 -6.11 -19.39
C SER A 222 0.80 -4.68 -19.38
N SER A 223 0.51 -3.92 -18.36
CA SER A 223 0.94 -2.53 -18.25
C SER A 223 1.57 -2.26 -16.91
N LEU A 224 2.67 -1.50 -16.92
CA LEU A 224 3.37 -1.03 -15.74
C LEU A 224 3.50 0.48 -15.78
N VAL A 225 2.97 1.15 -14.77
CA VAL A 225 2.99 2.62 -14.71
C VAL A 225 3.32 3.07 -13.29
N VAL A 226 4.12 4.14 -13.17
CA VAL A 226 4.31 4.87 -11.91
C VAL A 226 3.73 6.27 -12.07
N LYS A 227 2.67 6.56 -11.31
CA LYS A 227 1.97 7.86 -11.28
C LYS A 227 2.42 8.63 -10.06
N SER A 228 2.85 9.86 -10.23
CA SER A 228 3.18 10.75 -9.10
C SER A 228 1.98 11.62 -8.74
N PHE A 229 1.68 11.72 -7.48
CA PHE A 229 0.65 12.57 -6.90
C PHE A 229 1.31 13.60 -5.98
N PRO A 230 1.56 14.82 -6.48
CA PRO A 230 2.13 15.87 -5.64
C PRO A 230 1.24 16.14 -4.41
N PRO A 231 1.84 16.51 -3.27
CA PRO A 231 3.26 16.83 -3.12
C PRO A 231 4.19 15.65 -2.82
N CYS A 232 3.68 14.51 -2.33
CA CYS A 232 4.54 13.51 -1.69
C CYS A 232 4.23 12.05 -2.03
N ARG A 233 3.23 11.74 -2.85
CA ARG A 233 2.80 10.37 -3.13
C ARG A 233 3.15 9.91 -4.54
N GLN A 234 3.39 8.61 -4.66
CA GLN A 234 3.48 7.91 -5.93
C GLN A 234 2.72 6.59 -5.85
N LEU A 235 2.21 6.16 -6.98
CA LEU A 235 1.45 4.92 -7.13
C LEU A 235 2.06 4.11 -8.28
N LEU A 236 2.64 2.97 -7.96
CA LEU A 236 2.99 1.96 -8.94
C LEU A 236 1.75 1.10 -9.18
N VAL A 237 1.38 0.94 -10.44
CA VAL A 237 0.29 0.08 -10.87
C VAL A 237 0.82 -0.85 -11.95
N TRP A 238 0.77 -2.14 -11.69
CA TRP A 238 0.99 -3.17 -12.69
C TRP A 238 -0.33 -3.93 -12.91
N ARG A 239 -0.73 -4.05 -14.17
CA ARG A 239 -1.88 -4.85 -14.59
C ARG A 239 -1.38 -6.07 -15.35
N ARG A 240 -1.85 -7.24 -14.96
CA ARG A 240 -1.56 -8.50 -15.66
C ARG A 240 -2.24 -8.51 -17.03
N GLY A 241 -1.54 -8.98 -18.06
CA GLY A 241 -2.12 -9.30 -19.36
C GLY A 241 -3.01 -10.54 -19.28
N VAL A 242 -3.97 -10.65 -20.20
CA VAL A 242 -4.94 -11.75 -20.19
C VAL A 242 -4.29 -13.10 -20.50
N ASP A 243 -3.16 -13.12 -21.21
CA ASP A 243 -2.44 -14.34 -21.60
C ASP A 243 -1.35 -14.77 -20.60
N ASP A 244 -1.11 -14.00 -19.53
CA ASP A 244 -0.08 -14.29 -18.51
C ASP A 244 -0.59 -15.28 -17.43
N HIS A 245 -1.20 -16.39 -17.85
CA HIS A 245 -1.81 -17.38 -16.93
C HIS A 245 -0.84 -18.43 -16.38
N GLU A 246 0.46 -18.33 -16.58
CA GLU A 246 1.37 -19.25 -15.88
C GLU A 246 1.45 -18.90 -14.38
N PRO A 247 1.06 -19.83 -13.49
CA PRO A 247 1.30 -19.67 -12.07
C PRO A 247 2.82 -19.64 -11.80
N CYS A 248 3.25 -18.72 -10.98
CA CYS A 248 4.66 -18.70 -10.50
C CYS A 248 4.98 -19.94 -9.66
#